data_c0e1b06685aff5622afb5b68c75762c3
#
_entry.id   c0e1b06685aff5622afb5b68c75762c3
#
_cell.length_a   1.000
_cell.length_b   1.000
_cell.length_c   1.000
_cell.angle_alpha   90.00
_cell.angle_beta   90.00
_cell.angle_gamma   90.00
#
_symmetry.space_group_name_H-M   'P 1'
#
loop_
_entity.id
_entity.type
_entity.pdbx_description
1 polymer ?
#
loop_
_entity_poly.entity_id
_entity_poly.type
_entity_poly.pdbx_seq_one_letter_code
_entity_poly.pdbx_strand_id
1 'polypeptide(L)'
;MILTHCAACAKPLEHDAPARCVACETRYCSDRCLRYHAHRGGHDDECEDISNGGGAEQYHADKKHEDAVATAVEACAEDTKDQTCYICMEGAVEEGLVRMCACRGAAGFAHVSCLAKQAKISWAEAEENLNINNFEERWRRWEECRLCEQKHHGVVACALGWACWKTYVGRPETDYARGMAMSLLGNGLSAARQHDDALAV
;
A
#
# COMPACT_ATOMS: atom_id res chain seq x y z
N MET A 1 1.81 -7.39 4.63
CA MET A 1 0.82 -8.37 5.10
C MET A 1 -0.22 -7.57 5.85
N ILE A 2 -1.43 -7.57 5.38
CA ILE A 2 -2.55 -7.21 6.26
C ILE A 2 -2.45 -8.23 7.38
N LEU A 3 -2.63 -7.81 8.63
CA LEU A 3 -2.40 -8.67 9.80
C LEU A 3 -3.45 -9.78 9.90
N THR A 4 -3.49 -10.65 8.90
CA THR A 4 -4.40 -11.79 8.79
C THR A 4 -3.87 -13.06 9.45
N HIS A 5 -2.63 -13.01 9.95
CA HIS A 5 -1.97 -14.15 10.56
C HIS A 5 -1.36 -13.77 11.92
N CYS A 6 -1.35 -14.74 12.82
CA CYS A 6 -0.73 -14.60 14.14
C CYS A 6 0.79 -14.37 14.01
N ALA A 7 1.29 -13.28 14.56
CA ALA A 7 2.71 -12.94 14.51
C ALA A 7 3.65 -14.01 15.11
N ALA A 8 3.14 -14.84 16.02
CA ALA A 8 3.96 -15.86 16.68
C ALA A 8 3.94 -17.24 15.98
N CYS A 9 2.82 -17.64 15.37
CA CYS A 9 2.69 -19.01 14.86
C CYS A 9 2.15 -19.10 13.43
N ALA A 10 1.96 -17.95 12.77
CA ALA A 10 1.48 -17.81 11.40
C ALA A 10 0.10 -18.46 11.11
N LYS A 11 -0.69 -18.79 12.14
CA LYS A 11 -2.07 -19.23 11.91
C LYS A 11 -2.94 -18.08 11.45
N PRO A 12 -3.90 -18.29 10.55
CA PRO A 12 -4.89 -17.28 10.20
C PRO A 12 -5.57 -16.72 11.45
N LEU A 13 -5.82 -15.43 11.44
CA LEU A 13 -6.53 -14.71 12.50
C LEU A 13 -7.95 -14.41 12.05
N GLU A 14 -8.92 -14.64 12.93
CA GLU A 14 -10.25 -14.11 12.77
C GLU A 14 -10.26 -12.59 13.02
N HIS A 15 -11.28 -11.91 12.52
CA HIS A 15 -11.42 -10.46 12.62
C HIS A 15 -11.35 -9.98 14.10
N ASP A 16 -11.90 -10.73 15.01
CA ASP A 16 -11.96 -10.48 16.46
C ASP A 16 -10.86 -11.21 17.25
N ALA A 17 -9.69 -11.43 16.65
CA ALA A 17 -8.57 -12.12 17.29
C ALA A 17 -8.37 -11.65 18.74
N PRO A 18 -8.36 -12.58 19.73
CA PRO A 18 -8.58 -12.26 21.14
C PRO A 18 -7.39 -11.58 21.83
N ALA A 19 -6.19 -11.65 21.26
CA ALA A 19 -4.99 -11.15 21.90
C ALA A 19 -4.25 -10.13 21.01
N ARG A 20 -3.90 -8.98 21.61
CA ARG A 20 -3.11 -7.92 20.97
C ARG A 20 -2.04 -7.40 21.91
N CYS A 21 -0.91 -6.97 21.37
CA CYS A 21 0.05 -6.17 22.13
C CYS A 21 -0.57 -4.80 22.41
N VAL A 22 -0.55 -4.37 23.68
CA VAL A 22 -1.17 -3.09 24.09
C VAL A 22 -0.41 -1.88 23.53
N ALA A 23 0.90 -2.01 23.32
CA ALA A 23 1.73 -0.91 22.86
C ALA A 23 1.67 -0.72 21.34
N CYS A 24 1.80 -1.79 20.56
CA CYS A 24 1.97 -1.73 19.10
C CYS A 24 0.82 -2.35 18.30
N GLU A 25 -0.22 -2.87 18.97
CA GLU A 25 -1.42 -3.47 18.38
C GLU A 25 -1.17 -4.74 17.54
N THR A 26 0.04 -5.32 17.59
CA THR A 26 0.33 -6.60 16.93
C THR A 26 -0.65 -7.68 17.40
N ARG A 27 -1.23 -8.43 16.46
CA ARG A 27 -2.33 -9.38 16.70
C ARG A 27 -1.84 -10.81 16.86
N TYR A 28 -2.50 -11.56 17.74
CA TYR A 28 -2.17 -12.95 18.06
C TYR A 28 -3.43 -13.81 18.17
N CYS A 29 -3.33 -15.09 17.83
CA CYS A 29 -4.45 -16.03 17.96
C CYS A 29 -4.74 -16.42 19.43
N SER A 30 -3.88 -16.09 20.38
CA SER A 30 -4.06 -16.37 21.80
C SER A 30 -3.05 -15.61 22.68
N ASP A 31 -3.34 -15.46 23.96
CA ASP A 31 -2.42 -14.92 24.97
C ASP A 31 -1.14 -15.74 25.10
N ARG A 32 -1.20 -17.03 24.81
CA ARG A 32 -0.01 -17.90 24.79
C ARG A 32 0.95 -17.46 23.68
N CYS A 33 0.43 -17.18 22.49
CA CYS A 33 1.23 -16.69 21.38
C CYS A 33 1.79 -15.29 21.64
N LEU A 34 1.01 -14.40 22.23
CA LEU A 34 1.48 -13.09 22.67
C LEU A 34 2.66 -13.22 23.64
N ARG A 35 2.51 -13.98 24.73
CA ARG A 35 3.59 -14.18 25.71
C ARG A 35 4.82 -14.86 25.13
N TYR A 36 4.64 -15.85 24.27
CA TYR A 36 5.76 -16.52 23.61
C TYR A 36 6.56 -15.56 22.74
N HIS A 37 5.87 -14.74 21.92
CA HIS A 37 6.50 -13.78 21.02
C HIS A 37 7.20 -12.66 21.78
N ALA A 38 6.59 -12.15 22.86
CA ALA A 38 7.20 -11.16 23.73
C ALA A 38 8.51 -11.65 24.35
N HIS A 39 8.55 -12.88 24.88
CA HIS A 39 9.72 -13.35 25.63
C HIS A 39 10.76 -14.12 24.83
N ARG A 40 10.41 -14.67 23.68
CA ARG A 40 11.28 -15.56 22.88
C ARG A 40 11.26 -15.31 21.38
N GLY A 41 10.31 -14.54 20.90
CA GLY A 41 10.10 -14.29 19.47
C GLY A 41 10.69 -12.98 18.97
N GLY A 42 11.37 -12.21 19.84
CA GLY A 42 11.99 -10.93 19.45
C GLY A 42 11.03 -9.75 19.34
N HIS A 43 9.76 -9.92 19.79
CA HIS A 43 8.78 -8.82 19.73
C HIS A 43 9.20 -7.61 20.55
N ASP A 44 9.85 -7.81 21.70
CA ASP A 44 10.26 -6.71 22.58
C ASP A 44 11.28 -5.78 21.87
N ASP A 45 12.10 -6.33 20.97
CA ASP A 45 13.10 -5.57 20.21
C ASP A 45 12.46 -4.71 19.10
N GLU A 46 11.32 -5.13 18.55
CA GLU A 46 10.62 -4.45 17.46
C GLU A 46 9.39 -3.64 17.93
N CYS A 47 8.92 -3.88 19.15
CA CYS A 47 7.66 -3.34 19.65
C CYS A 47 7.64 -1.80 19.66
N GLU A 48 8.75 -1.19 20.05
CA GLU A 48 8.90 0.26 20.09
C GLU A 48 8.85 0.86 18.69
N ASP A 49 9.56 0.27 17.73
CA ASP A 49 9.56 0.71 16.33
C ASP A 49 8.16 0.59 15.70
N ILE A 50 7.47 -0.53 15.95
CA ILE A 50 6.10 -0.75 15.47
C ILE A 50 5.14 0.27 16.09
N SER A 51 5.27 0.54 17.38
CA SER A 51 4.43 1.51 18.09
C SER A 51 4.66 2.94 17.56
N ASN A 52 5.93 3.32 17.39
CA ASN A 52 6.31 4.63 16.85
C ASN A 52 5.90 4.78 15.38
N GLY A 53 5.84 3.69 14.64
CA GLY A 53 5.35 3.62 13.26
C GLY A 53 3.82 3.69 13.10
N GLY A 54 3.08 3.99 14.18
CA GLY A 54 1.61 4.13 14.13
C GLY A 54 0.86 2.81 14.34
N GLY A 55 1.50 1.82 14.94
CA GLY A 55 0.94 0.49 15.20
C GLY A 55 1.23 -0.52 14.10
N ALA A 56 0.92 -1.78 14.38
CA ALA A 56 1.35 -2.88 13.53
C ALA A 56 0.81 -2.80 12.09
N GLU A 57 -0.44 -2.40 11.88
CA GLU A 57 -1.01 -2.30 10.53
C GLU A 57 -0.31 -1.23 9.69
N GLN A 58 -0.09 -0.04 10.25
CA GLN A 58 0.59 1.04 9.55
C GLN A 58 2.06 0.69 9.26
N TYR A 59 2.78 0.23 10.27
CA TYR A 59 4.18 -0.14 10.16
C TYR A 59 4.44 -1.20 9.08
N HIS A 60 3.61 -2.26 9.05
CA HIS A 60 3.73 -3.28 8.00
C HIS A 60 3.28 -2.77 6.63
N ALA A 61 2.27 -1.89 6.57
CA ALA A 61 1.86 -1.28 5.31
C ALA A 61 2.98 -0.40 4.72
N ASP A 62 3.68 0.37 5.55
CA ASP A 62 4.80 1.19 5.13
C ASP A 62 5.97 0.34 4.61
N LYS A 63 6.38 -0.70 5.32
CA LYS A 63 7.43 -1.63 4.88
C LYS A 63 7.06 -2.33 3.56
N LYS A 64 5.85 -2.85 3.44
CA LYS A 64 5.37 -3.50 2.21
C LYS A 64 5.28 -2.53 1.04
N HIS A 65 4.91 -1.29 1.29
CA HIS A 65 4.94 -0.25 0.27
C HIS A 65 6.39 0.01 -0.22
N GLU A 66 7.36 0.14 0.67
CA GLU A 66 8.78 0.32 0.31
C GLU A 66 9.29 -0.83 -0.56
N ASP A 67 9.03 -2.08 -0.16
CA ASP A 67 9.39 -3.28 -0.93
C ASP A 67 8.73 -3.28 -2.32
N ALA A 68 7.45 -2.93 -2.40
CA ALA A 68 6.71 -2.92 -3.66
C ALA A 68 7.19 -1.79 -4.60
N VAL A 69 7.53 -0.62 -4.05
CA VAL A 69 8.13 0.48 -4.83
C VAL A 69 9.50 0.06 -5.38
N ALA A 70 10.37 -0.52 -4.55
CA ALA A 70 11.68 -0.99 -4.98
C ALA A 70 11.55 -2.02 -6.11
N THR A 71 10.63 -2.98 -5.98
CA THR A 71 10.33 -3.98 -7.02
C THR A 71 9.82 -3.32 -8.31
N ALA A 72 8.94 -2.33 -8.21
CA ALA A 72 8.39 -1.65 -9.38
C ALA A 72 9.46 -0.81 -10.11
N VAL A 73 10.32 -0.13 -9.37
CA VAL A 73 11.45 0.65 -9.91
C VAL A 73 12.43 -0.27 -10.62
N GLU A 74 12.82 -1.39 -10.00
CA GLU A 74 13.72 -2.37 -10.61
C GLU A 74 13.15 -2.91 -11.92
N ALA A 75 11.87 -3.29 -11.93
CA ALA A 75 11.20 -3.80 -13.12
C ALA A 75 11.09 -2.77 -14.26
N CYS A 76 11.17 -1.48 -13.97
CA CYS A 76 11.09 -0.40 -14.96
C CYS A 76 12.45 0.23 -15.29
N ALA A 77 13.55 -0.20 -14.68
CA ALA A 77 14.84 0.49 -14.69
C ALA A 77 15.38 0.77 -16.11
N GLU A 78 15.29 -0.20 -17.02
CA GLU A 78 15.78 -0.05 -18.41
C GLU A 78 14.93 0.98 -19.20
N ASP A 79 13.61 0.99 -19.00
CA ASP A 79 12.71 1.89 -19.72
C ASP A 79 12.76 3.32 -19.19
N THR A 80 13.18 3.51 -17.95
CA THR A 80 13.14 4.81 -17.25
C THR A 80 14.45 5.56 -17.27
N LYS A 81 15.48 4.97 -17.87
CA LYS A 81 16.80 5.59 -18.00
C LYS A 81 16.71 6.93 -18.73
N ASP A 82 17.34 7.96 -18.15
CA ASP A 82 17.35 9.32 -18.66
C ASP A 82 15.96 9.98 -18.84
N GLN A 83 14.93 9.43 -18.19
CA GLN A 83 13.59 9.99 -18.20
C GLN A 83 13.34 10.88 -16.98
N THR A 84 12.27 11.68 -17.05
CA THR A 84 11.80 12.53 -15.97
C THR A 84 10.36 12.25 -15.62
N CYS A 85 10.02 12.44 -14.35
CA CYS A 85 8.64 12.33 -13.86
C CYS A 85 7.78 13.43 -14.49
N TYR A 86 6.67 13.06 -15.12
CA TYR A 86 5.76 14.04 -15.76
C TYR A 86 5.00 14.91 -14.75
N ILE A 87 5.10 14.60 -13.45
CA ILE A 87 4.41 15.31 -12.37
C ILE A 87 5.30 16.36 -11.72
N CYS A 88 6.51 15.98 -11.25
CA CYS A 88 7.44 16.88 -10.57
C CYS A 88 8.57 17.40 -11.48
N MET A 89 8.71 16.87 -12.71
CA MET A 89 9.75 17.17 -13.68
C MET A 89 11.19 16.79 -13.22
N GLU A 90 11.32 15.99 -12.19
CA GLU A 90 12.60 15.49 -11.68
C GLU A 90 12.92 14.10 -12.22
N GLY A 91 14.21 13.76 -12.27
CA GLY A 91 14.69 12.43 -12.63
C GLY A 91 14.64 11.44 -11.44
N ALA A 92 15.24 10.27 -11.62
CA ALA A 92 15.29 9.18 -10.64
C ALA A 92 16.35 9.39 -9.54
N VAL A 93 16.38 10.56 -8.88
CA VAL A 93 17.47 10.91 -7.93
C VAL A 93 17.24 10.31 -6.54
N GLU A 94 16.04 10.47 -5.99
CA GLU A 94 15.70 9.97 -4.65
C GLU A 94 14.84 8.72 -4.71
N GLU A 95 13.88 8.70 -5.62
CA GLU A 95 13.00 7.58 -5.91
C GLU A 95 13.07 7.27 -7.40
N GLY A 96 13.19 6.01 -7.78
CA GLY A 96 13.21 5.60 -9.18
C GLY A 96 11.87 5.87 -9.87
N LEU A 97 11.90 5.93 -11.20
CA LEU A 97 10.71 6.12 -12.03
C LEU A 97 10.08 4.79 -12.40
N VAL A 98 8.77 4.81 -12.62
CA VAL A 98 8.00 3.67 -13.10
C VAL A 98 7.14 4.04 -14.29
N ARG A 99 6.82 3.05 -15.15
CA ARG A 99 5.80 3.15 -16.20
C ARG A 99 5.26 1.77 -16.54
N MET A 100 4.05 1.49 -16.14
CA MET A 100 3.30 0.29 -16.57
C MET A 100 1.84 0.69 -16.89
N CYS A 101 1.67 1.44 -17.98
CA CYS A 101 0.40 1.85 -18.55
C CYS A 101 0.49 1.83 -20.08
N ALA A 102 -0.50 2.35 -20.80
CA ALA A 102 -0.50 2.36 -22.28
C ALA A 102 0.28 3.53 -22.92
N CYS A 103 0.91 4.42 -22.12
CA CYS A 103 1.74 5.50 -22.65
C CYS A 103 2.89 4.99 -23.53
N ARG A 104 3.30 5.81 -24.51
CA ARG A 104 4.38 5.52 -25.44
C ARG A 104 5.42 6.63 -25.46
N GLY A 105 6.61 6.32 -25.99
CA GLY A 105 7.73 7.26 -26.09
C GLY A 105 8.15 7.77 -24.72
N ALA A 106 8.35 9.08 -24.59
CA ALA A 106 8.78 9.76 -23.36
C ALA A 106 7.61 10.08 -22.39
N ALA A 107 6.38 9.60 -22.64
CA ALA A 107 5.22 9.90 -21.80
C ALA A 107 5.01 8.83 -20.72
N GLY A 108 4.43 9.23 -19.58
CA GLY A 108 3.91 8.34 -18.56
C GLY A 108 4.92 7.88 -17.52
N PHE A 109 6.14 8.38 -17.52
CA PHE A 109 7.12 8.12 -16.45
C PHE A 109 6.79 8.95 -15.22
N ALA A 110 6.75 8.32 -14.06
CA ALA A 110 6.47 9.00 -12.79
C ALA A 110 7.10 8.27 -11.60
N HIS A 111 7.30 8.98 -10.49
CA HIS A 111 7.54 8.37 -9.20
C HIS A 111 6.22 7.78 -8.65
N VAL A 112 6.28 6.67 -7.96
CA VAL A 112 5.09 6.10 -7.28
C VAL A 112 4.56 7.09 -6.24
N SER A 113 5.44 7.77 -5.52
CA SER A 113 5.08 8.83 -4.56
C SER A 113 4.33 9.99 -5.20
N CYS A 114 4.72 10.41 -6.40
CA CYS A 114 4.03 11.47 -7.14
C CYS A 114 2.63 11.05 -7.59
N LEU A 115 2.47 9.81 -8.10
CA LEU A 115 1.18 9.25 -8.46
C LEU A 115 0.25 9.14 -7.24
N ALA A 116 0.77 8.59 -6.14
CA ALA A 116 0.03 8.46 -4.88
C ALA A 116 -0.39 9.84 -4.31
N LYS A 117 0.51 10.83 -4.35
CA LYS A 117 0.20 12.20 -3.91
C LYS A 117 -0.92 12.83 -4.72
N GLN A 118 -0.89 12.68 -6.07
CA GLN A 118 -1.97 13.17 -6.92
C GLN A 118 -3.31 12.50 -6.60
N ALA A 119 -3.32 11.17 -6.44
CA ALA A 119 -4.52 10.41 -6.12
C ALA A 119 -5.09 10.82 -4.76
N LYS A 120 -4.24 10.96 -3.74
CA LYS A 120 -4.63 11.41 -2.39
C LYS A 120 -5.27 12.80 -2.41
N ILE A 121 -4.66 13.76 -3.11
CA ILE A 121 -5.20 15.13 -3.23
C ILE A 121 -6.56 15.09 -3.94
N SER A 122 -6.66 14.36 -5.06
CA SER A 122 -7.91 14.24 -5.82
C SER A 122 -9.05 13.66 -4.98
N TRP A 123 -8.77 12.67 -4.14
CA TRP A 123 -9.75 12.08 -3.25
C TRP A 123 -10.14 13.04 -2.11
N ALA A 124 -9.17 13.68 -1.46
CA ALA A 124 -9.44 14.64 -0.39
C ALA A 124 -10.34 15.79 -0.86
N GLU A 125 -10.11 16.32 -2.06
CA GLU A 125 -10.98 17.33 -2.67
C GLU A 125 -12.42 16.83 -2.88
N ALA A 126 -12.61 15.54 -3.20
CA ALA A 126 -13.94 14.96 -3.35
C ALA A 126 -14.65 14.81 -2.01
N GLU A 127 -13.93 14.39 -0.96
CA GLU A 127 -14.45 14.28 0.39
C GLU A 127 -14.86 15.66 0.96
N GLU A 128 -14.01 16.68 0.80
CA GLU A 128 -14.29 18.05 1.28
C GLU A 128 -15.49 18.70 0.60
N ASN A 129 -15.64 18.48 -0.70
CA ASN A 129 -16.72 19.10 -1.50
C ASN A 129 -18.03 18.31 -1.48
N LEU A 130 -18.10 17.16 -0.79
CA LEU A 130 -19.24 16.24 -0.76
C LEU A 130 -19.79 15.92 -2.16
N ASN A 131 -18.92 15.90 -3.16
CA ASN A 131 -19.31 15.74 -4.55
C ASN A 131 -19.44 14.26 -4.91
N ILE A 132 -20.52 13.65 -4.43
CA ILE A 132 -20.83 12.21 -4.58
C ILE A 132 -20.79 11.76 -6.06
N ASN A 133 -21.13 12.63 -6.99
CA ASN A 133 -21.20 12.29 -8.41
C ASN A 133 -19.82 12.04 -9.04
N ASN A 134 -18.73 12.46 -8.39
CA ASN A 134 -17.37 12.35 -8.94
C ASN A 134 -16.45 11.44 -8.11
N PHE A 135 -16.97 10.75 -7.08
CA PHE A 135 -16.15 9.90 -6.22
C PHE A 135 -15.42 8.80 -7.01
N GLU A 136 -16.12 8.10 -7.90
CA GLU A 136 -15.49 7.06 -8.73
C GLU A 136 -14.40 7.62 -9.63
N GLU A 137 -14.65 8.76 -10.29
CA GLU A 137 -13.67 9.40 -11.16
C GLU A 137 -12.43 9.85 -10.39
N ARG A 138 -12.62 10.42 -9.18
CA ARG A 138 -11.53 10.84 -8.31
C ARG A 138 -10.73 9.66 -7.77
N TRP A 139 -11.41 8.56 -7.42
CA TRP A 139 -10.77 7.32 -6.98
C TRP A 139 -9.94 6.66 -8.07
N ARG A 140 -10.36 6.73 -9.33
CA ARG A 140 -9.61 6.17 -10.47
C ARG A 140 -8.17 6.66 -10.56
N ARG A 141 -7.84 7.80 -9.94
CA ARG A 141 -6.45 8.30 -9.89
C ARG A 141 -5.49 7.37 -9.17
N TRP A 142 -5.98 6.47 -8.34
CA TRP A 142 -5.19 5.40 -7.75
C TRP A 142 -4.88 4.26 -8.72
N GLU A 143 -5.69 4.08 -9.75
CA GLU A 143 -5.60 2.95 -10.68
C GLU A 143 -5.13 3.35 -12.07
N GLU A 144 -5.48 4.55 -12.55
CA GLU A 144 -5.37 4.96 -13.94
C GLU A 144 -4.33 6.05 -14.15
N CYS A 145 -3.54 5.88 -15.20
CA CYS A 145 -2.62 6.91 -15.66
C CYS A 145 -3.39 8.12 -16.19
N ARG A 146 -3.10 9.32 -15.69
CA ARG A 146 -3.79 10.55 -16.10
C ARG A 146 -3.59 10.91 -17.57
N LEU A 147 -2.53 10.43 -18.21
CA LEU A 147 -2.19 10.78 -19.57
C LEU A 147 -2.88 9.91 -20.63
N CYS A 148 -2.99 8.62 -20.37
CA CYS A 148 -3.59 7.67 -21.33
C CYS A 148 -4.92 7.06 -20.85
N GLU A 149 -5.35 7.38 -19.62
CA GLU A 149 -6.61 6.92 -18.99
C GLU A 149 -6.74 5.38 -18.95
N GLN A 150 -5.61 4.70 -19.02
CA GLN A 150 -5.54 3.24 -18.87
C GLN A 150 -4.98 2.86 -17.50
N LYS A 151 -5.44 1.73 -16.98
CA LYS A 151 -4.98 1.22 -15.70
C LYS A 151 -3.48 0.94 -15.69
N HIS A 152 -2.86 1.23 -14.56
CA HIS A 152 -1.54 0.69 -14.26
C HIS A 152 -1.64 -0.83 -14.11
N HIS A 153 -0.59 -1.56 -14.47
CA HIS A 153 -0.58 -3.02 -14.41
C HIS A 153 0.69 -3.56 -13.74
N GLY A 154 0.72 -4.88 -13.51
CA GLY A 154 1.88 -5.57 -12.95
C GLY A 154 2.30 -5.02 -11.58
N VAL A 155 3.61 -4.97 -11.35
CA VAL A 155 4.19 -4.53 -10.07
C VAL A 155 3.94 -3.05 -9.75
N VAL A 156 3.70 -2.20 -10.75
CA VAL A 156 3.34 -0.78 -10.52
C VAL A 156 1.92 -0.67 -9.93
N ALA A 157 0.97 -1.48 -10.41
CA ALA A 157 -0.37 -1.54 -9.81
C ALA A 157 -0.30 -2.04 -8.35
N CYS A 158 0.59 -2.99 -8.04
CA CYS A 158 0.84 -3.46 -6.68
C CYS A 158 1.42 -2.35 -5.79
N ALA A 159 2.43 -1.62 -6.26
CA ALA A 159 3.02 -0.51 -5.51
C ALA A 159 2.00 0.60 -5.22
N LEU A 160 1.14 0.93 -6.18
CA LEU A 160 0.04 1.88 -5.98
C LEU A 160 -1.04 1.34 -5.03
N GLY A 161 -1.34 0.04 -5.07
CA GLY A 161 -2.21 -0.61 -4.10
C GLY A 161 -1.71 -0.48 -2.67
N TRP A 162 -0.42 -0.74 -2.43
CA TRP A 162 0.22 -0.53 -1.13
C TRP A 162 0.26 0.95 -0.73
N ALA A 163 0.55 1.86 -1.68
CA ALA A 163 0.51 3.30 -1.42
C ALA A 163 -0.88 3.79 -0.98
N CYS A 164 -1.92 3.28 -1.62
CA CYS A 164 -3.31 3.54 -1.26
C CYS A 164 -3.63 2.96 0.12
N TRP A 165 -3.33 1.68 0.36
CA TRP A 165 -3.58 1.03 1.63
C TRP A 165 -2.92 1.77 2.80
N LYS A 166 -1.63 2.05 2.75
CA LYS A 166 -0.94 2.79 3.82
C LYS A 166 -1.51 4.18 4.08
N THR A 167 -2.15 4.79 3.08
CA THR A 167 -2.79 6.10 3.22
C THR A 167 -4.06 6.04 4.05
N TYR A 168 -4.82 4.93 3.96
CA TYR A 168 -6.17 4.83 4.56
C TYR A 168 -6.28 3.77 5.66
N VAL A 169 -5.26 2.97 5.92
CA VAL A 169 -5.29 1.88 6.92
C VAL A 169 -5.62 2.38 8.33
N GLY A 170 -5.18 3.57 8.70
CA GLY A 170 -5.48 4.19 10.01
C GLY A 170 -6.91 4.72 10.19
N ARG A 171 -7.75 4.69 9.14
CA ARG A 171 -9.17 5.07 9.24
C ARG A 171 -10.01 3.95 9.88
N PRO A 172 -11.19 4.25 10.45
CA PRO A 172 -12.09 3.24 10.99
C PRO A 172 -12.39 2.12 9.98
N GLU A 173 -12.62 0.90 10.45
CA GLU A 173 -12.92 -0.25 9.56
C GLU A 173 -14.18 -0.07 8.72
N THR A 174 -15.12 0.75 9.18
CA THR A 174 -16.34 1.12 8.45
C THR A 174 -16.14 2.26 7.44
N ASP A 175 -14.92 2.82 7.35
CA ASP A 175 -14.63 3.91 6.43
C ASP A 175 -14.61 3.42 4.99
N TYR A 176 -15.30 4.14 4.11
CA TYR A 176 -15.46 3.77 2.71
C TYR A 176 -14.11 3.77 1.97
N ALA A 177 -13.25 4.78 2.19
CA ALA A 177 -11.96 4.84 1.53
C ALA A 177 -11.01 3.73 1.99
N ARG A 178 -11.09 3.31 3.28
CA ARG A 178 -10.33 2.16 3.77
C ARG A 178 -10.77 0.87 3.07
N GLY A 179 -12.07 0.62 2.91
CA GLY A 179 -12.60 -0.54 2.19
C GLY A 179 -12.19 -0.57 0.71
N MET A 180 -12.23 0.60 0.06
CA MET A 180 -11.79 0.75 -1.32
C MET A 180 -10.28 0.52 -1.47
N ALA A 181 -9.47 0.99 -0.51
CA ALA A 181 -8.02 0.80 -0.51
C ALA A 181 -7.64 -0.67 -0.33
N MET A 182 -8.35 -1.41 0.51
CA MET A 182 -8.19 -2.86 0.65
C MET A 182 -8.47 -3.58 -0.67
N SER A 183 -9.58 -3.26 -1.34
CA SER A 183 -9.93 -3.83 -2.64
C SER A 183 -8.90 -3.51 -3.72
N LEU A 184 -8.39 -2.29 -3.73
CA LEU A 184 -7.34 -1.87 -4.67
C LEU A 184 -6.03 -2.63 -4.44
N LEU A 185 -5.65 -2.83 -3.17
CA LEU A 185 -4.48 -3.62 -2.81
C LEU A 185 -4.62 -5.07 -3.29
N GLY A 186 -5.76 -5.72 -3.06
CA GLY A 186 -6.03 -7.07 -3.55
C GLY A 186 -5.91 -7.18 -5.07
N ASN A 187 -6.44 -6.21 -5.82
CA ASN A 187 -6.29 -6.11 -7.27
C ASN A 187 -4.83 -5.91 -7.69
N GLY A 188 -4.08 -5.07 -7.00
CA GLY A 188 -2.66 -4.81 -7.25
C GLY A 188 -1.80 -6.05 -7.02
N LEU A 189 -2.02 -6.78 -5.93
CA LEU A 189 -1.34 -8.04 -5.62
C LEU A 189 -1.63 -9.09 -6.71
N SER A 190 -2.89 -9.22 -7.13
CA SER A 190 -3.28 -10.11 -8.24
C SER A 190 -2.58 -9.72 -9.55
N ALA A 191 -2.50 -8.43 -9.87
CA ALA A 191 -1.80 -7.93 -11.06
C ALA A 191 -0.30 -8.24 -11.04
N ALA A 192 0.32 -8.26 -9.86
CA ALA A 192 1.71 -8.67 -9.64
C ALA A 192 1.91 -10.20 -9.51
N ARG A 193 0.84 -11.00 -9.70
CA ARG A 193 0.83 -12.46 -9.54
C ARG A 193 1.13 -12.95 -8.12
N GLN A 194 0.90 -12.14 -7.13
CA GLN A 194 0.99 -12.48 -5.71
C GLN A 194 -0.37 -12.98 -5.21
N HIS A 195 -0.84 -14.10 -5.77
CA HIS A 195 -2.21 -14.58 -5.56
C HIS A 195 -2.50 -15.01 -4.13
N ASP A 196 -1.54 -15.61 -3.44
CA ASP A 196 -1.71 -16.03 -2.04
C ASP A 196 -1.90 -14.81 -1.13
N ASP A 197 -1.12 -13.75 -1.34
CA ASP A 197 -1.25 -12.49 -0.62
C ASP A 197 -2.56 -11.78 -0.97
N ALA A 198 -2.99 -11.83 -2.24
CA ALA A 198 -4.25 -11.24 -2.69
C ALA A 198 -5.49 -11.90 -2.06
N LEU A 199 -5.43 -13.21 -1.80
CA LEU A 199 -6.51 -13.95 -1.12
C LEU A 199 -6.54 -13.71 0.39
N ALA A 200 -5.45 -13.21 0.95
CA ALA A 200 -5.33 -12.90 2.37
C ALA A 200 -5.76 -11.46 2.71
N VAL A 201 -6.10 -10.65 1.72
CA VAL A 201 -6.58 -9.28 1.82
C VAL A 201 -8.09 -9.22 1.69
#